data_d111166198883ba1f8c330a5a383f9db
#
_entry.id   d111166198883ba1f8c330a5a383f9db
#
_cell.length_a   1.000
_cell.length_b   1.000
_cell.length_c   1.000
_cell.angle_alpha   90.00
_cell.angle_beta   90.00
_cell.angle_gamma   90.00
#
_symmetry.space_group_name_H-M   'P 1'
#
loop_
_entity.id
_entity.type
_entity.pdbx_description
1 polymer ?
#
loop_
_entity_poly.entity_id
_entity_poly.type
_entity_poly.pdbx_seq_one_letter_code
_entity_poly.pdbx_strand_id
1 'polypeptide(L)'
;MAFVKTEVQGAVEIITIDRPKALNALNPEVLADLKAAFEAVDQETVRCIVLTGEGDKSFVAGADIGSMSTMTKAEGEAFGKLGNDVFLMIEHFPIPVIAAVNGFALGGGNELAMSCDFRICSDNAVFGQPEVGLGITPGFGGTQRLARLVGMGMAKQLVYSALNIKADEAYRIGLVNAVYPQAELMENVLKLAGKIAKNAPIAVRNCKKAMND
;
A
#
# COMPACT_ATOMS: atom_id res chain seq x y z
N MET A 1 11.70 -12.87 8.46
CA MET A 1 10.92 -11.63 8.61
C MET A 1 9.99 -11.82 9.80
N ALA A 2 9.93 -10.84 10.69
CA ALA A 2 9.12 -10.93 11.91
C ALA A 2 7.71 -10.35 11.72
N PHE A 3 7.56 -9.39 10.78
CA PHE A 3 6.33 -8.62 10.58
C PHE A 3 5.76 -8.72 9.17
N VAL A 4 6.33 -9.58 8.31
CA VAL A 4 5.82 -9.81 6.95
C VAL A 4 5.81 -11.31 6.68
N LYS A 5 4.68 -11.79 6.19
CA LYS A 5 4.48 -13.17 5.74
C LYS A 5 4.36 -13.19 4.22
N THR A 6 4.82 -14.23 3.59
CA THR A 6 4.65 -14.46 2.15
C THR A 6 4.05 -15.84 1.90
N GLU A 7 3.15 -15.92 0.94
CA GLU A 7 2.52 -17.16 0.50
C GLU A 7 2.37 -17.14 -1.02
N VAL A 8 2.80 -18.20 -1.68
CA VAL A 8 2.67 -18.35 -3.14
C VAL A 8 1.50 -19.26 -3.47
N GLN A 9 0.54 -18.75 -4.23
CA GLN A 9 -0.61 -19.49 -4.74
C GLN A 9 -0.56 -19.53 -6.28
N GLY A 10 -0.01 -20.61 -6.83
CA GLY A 10 0.24 -20.72 -8.27
C GLY A 10 1.26 -19.66 -8.74
N ALA A 11 0.85 -18.73 -9.57
CA ALA A 11 1.69 -17.63 -10.05
C ALA A 11 1.40 -16.28 -9.37
N VAL A 12 0.69 -16.29 -8.25
CA VAL A 12 0.39 -15.11 -7.44
C VAL A 12 1.09 -15.24 -6.09
N GLU A 13 1.84 -14.24 -5.68
CA GLU A 13 2.40 -14.16 -4.34
C GLU A 13 1.61 -13.16 -3.49
N ILE A 14 1.24 -13.58 -2.29
CA ILE A 14 0.56 -12.75 -1.30
C ILE A 14 1.60 -12.32 -0.28
N ILE A 15 1.78 -11.02 -0.13
CA ILE A 15 2.64 -10.40 0.90
C ILE A 15 1.72 -9.78 1.93
N THR A 16 1.81 -10.24 3.18
CA THR A 16 0.95 -9.80 4.28
C THR A 16 1.77 -9.12 5.36
N ILE A 17 1.44 -7.86 5.67
CA ILE A 17 2.01 -7.17 6.84
C ILE A 17 1.31 -7.72 8.08
N ASP A 18 2.08 -8.35 8.97
CA ASP A 18 1.58 -9.10 10.14
C ASP A 18 2.02 -8.45 11.45
N ARG A 19 1.35 -7.36 11.79
CA ARG A 19 1.49 -6.65 13.07
C ARG A 19 0.13 -6.19 13.60
N PRO A 20 -0.89 -7.08 13.69
CA PRO A 20 -2.28 -6.69 13.93
C PRO A 20 -2.49 -6.00 15.29
N LYS A 21 -1.69 -6.30 16.30
CA LYS A 21 -1.73 -5.64 17.63
C LYS A 21 -1.43 -4.15 17.57
N ALA A 22 -0.70 -3.70 16.55
CA ALA A 22 -0.40 -2.30 16.27
C ALA A 22 -1.10 -1.81 14.99
N LEU A 23 -2.23 -2.43 14.59
CA LEU A 23 -2.98 -2.10 13.38
C LEU A 23 -2.09 -2.09 12.12
N ASN A 24 -1.09 -2.96 12.06
CA ASN A 24 -0.10 -3.09 10.99
C ASN A 24 0.73 -1.81 10.74
N ALA A 25 0.86 -0.93 11.73
CA ALA A 25 1.59 0.32 11.61
C ALA A 25 3.07 0.11 11.26
N LEU A 26 3.60 1.02 10.43
CA LEU A 26 4.94 0.98 9.88
C LEU A 26 5.97 1.50 10.88
N ASN A 27 6.98 0.71 11.14
CA ASN A 27 8.22 1.11 11.80
C ASN A 27 9.41 0.69 10.90
N PRO A 28 10.66 1.03 11.23
CA PRO A 28 11.82 0.65 10.43
C PRO A 28 11.93 -0.85 10.16
N GLU A 29 11.55 -1.69 11.13
CA GLU A 29 11.62 -3.15 11.01
C GLU A 29 10.58 -3.69 10.02
N VAL A 30 9.34 -3.19 10.06
CA VAL A 30 8.29 -3.54 9.08
C VAL A 30 8.73 -3.14 7.67
N LEU A 31 9.31 -1.95 7.50
CA LEU A 31 9.80 -1.49 6.20
C LEU A 31 10.96 -2.36 5.69
N ALA A 32 11.88 -2.75 6.58
CA ALA A 32 12.98 -3.64 6.23
C ALA A 32 12.47 -5.04 5.84
N ASP A 33 11.52 -5.59 6.59
CA ASP A 33 10.90 -6.89 6.28
C ASP A 33 10.11 -6.83 4.96
N LEU A 34 9.39 -5.73 4.71
CA LEU A 34 8.66 -5.54 3.45
C LEU A 34 9.62 -5.47 2.26
N LYS A 35 10.72 -4.72 2.40
CA LYS A 35 11.78 -4.67 1.39
C LYS A 35 12.33 -6.07 1.11
N ALA A 36 12.70 -6.81 2.15
CA ALA A 36 13.23 -8.17 2.02
C ALA A 36 12.23 -9.14 1.36
N ALA A 37 10.92 -9.00 1.65
CA ALA A 37 9.89 -9.80 1.02
C ALA A 37 9.84 -9.57 -0.50
N PHE A 38 9.87 -8.30 -0.95
CA PHE A 38 9.89 -7.98 -2.38
C PHE A 38 11.19 -8.43 -3.06
N GLU A 39 12.34 -8.27 -2.41
CA GLU A 39 13.63 -8.74 -2.93
C GLU A 39 13.71 -10.27 -3.07
N ALA A 40 12.96 -11.00 -2.27
CA ALA A 40 12.90 -12.47 -2.30
C ALA A 40 11.92 -13.04 -3.34
N VAL A 41 11.08 -12.20 -3.98
CA VAL A 41 10.11 -12.67 -4.98
C VAL A 41 10.82 -13.36 -6.15
N ASP A 42 10.42 -14.60 -6.43
CA ASP A 42 10.86 -15.31 -7.64
C ASP A 42 10.16 -14.74 -8.88
N GLN A 43 10.84 -13.82 -9.53
CA GLN A 43 10.32 -13.12 -10.70
C GLN A 43 10.17 -14.01 -11.95
N GLU A 44 10.65 -15.25 -11.94
CA GLU A 44 10.46 -16.17 -13.06
C GLU A 44 9.11 -16.90 -12.96
N THR A 45 8.66 -17.20 -11.75
CA THR A 45 7.43 -17.95 -11.52
C THR A 45 6.26 -17.06 -11.10
N VAL A 46 6.49 -16.03 -10.28
CA VAL A 46 5.48 -15.07 -9.86
C VAL A 46 5.13 -14.10 -10.98
N ARG A 47 3.84 -13.86 -11.19
CA ARG A 47 3.29 -13.02 -12.25
C ARG A 47 2.44 -11.86 -11.76
N CYS A 48 1.98 -11.92 -10.50
CA CYS A 48 1.23 -10.86 -9.82
C CYS A 48 1.49 -10.96 -8.32
N ILE A 49 1.57 -9.83 -7.65
CA ILE A 49 1.71 -9.73 -6.19
C ILE A 49 0.44 -9.11 -5.62
N VAL A 50 -0.01 -9.61 -4.48
CA VAL A 50 -1.09 -9.03 -3.68
C VAL A 50 -0.50 -8.61 -2.34
N LEU A 51 -0.55 -7.32 -2.02
CA LEU A 51 -0.14 -6.77 -0.74
C LEU A 51 -1.36 -6.50 0.13
N THR A 52 -1.36 -7.01 1.36
CA THR A 52 -2.47 -6.85 2.32
C THR A 52 -1.97 -6.74 3.76
N GLY A 53 -2.88 -6.45 4.70
CA GLY A 53 -2.61 -6.46 6.14
C GLY A 53 -3.24 -7.67 6.82
N GLU A 54 -2.61 -8.19 7.87
CA GLU A 54 -3.15 -9.26 8.69
C GLU A 54 -4.37 -8.80 9.48
N GLY A 55 -5.40 -9.66 9.53
CA GLY A 55 -6.64 -9.42 10.26
C GLY A 55 -7.69 -8.66 9.44
N ASP A 56 -8.71 -8.15 10.13
CA ASP A 56 -9.92 -7.58 9.53
C ASP A 56 -10.08 -6.07 9.78
N LYS A 57 -9.17 -5.45 10.52
CA LYS A 57 -9.30 -4.05 10.96
C LYS A 57 -8.47 -3.08 10.14
N SER A 58 -7.31 -3.51 9.69
CA SER A 58 -6.35 -2.58 9.10
C SER A 58 -5.53 -3.24 8.00
N PHE A 59 -5.42 -2.56 6.90
CA PHE A 59 -4.33 -2.74 5.95
C PHE A 59 -3.04 -2.24 6.62
N VAL A 60 -2.93 -0.94 6.82
CA VAL A 60 -1.85 -0.26 7.56
C VAL A 60 -2.40 1.06 8.12
N ALA A 61 -2.44 1.22 9.43
CA ALA A 61 -2.97 2.42 10.08
C ALA A 61 -1.93 3.55 10.27
N GLY A 62 -0.96 3.65 9.37
CA GLY A 62 0.03 4.71 9.36
C GLY A 62 1.41 4.30 9.83
N ALA A 63 2.28 5.27 10.04
CA ALA A 63 3.55 5.06 10.72
C ALA A 63 3.33 4.91 12.23
N ASP A 64 4.20 4.13 12.88
CA ASP A 64 4.14 3.92 14.33
C ASP A 64 4.59 5.20 15.07
N ILE A 65 3.61 6.00 15.52
CA ILE A 65 3.83 7.28 16.19
C ILE A 65 4.65 7.08 17.47
N GLY A 66 4.44 5.96 18.19
CA GLY A 66 5.22 5.63 19.38
C GLY A 66 6.71 5.50 19.08
N SER A 67 7.05 4.81 17.99
CA SER A 67 8.42 4.69 17.49
C SER A 67 8.98 6.05 17.04
N MET A 68 8.18 6.85 16.34
CA MET A 68 8.61 8.16 15.83
C MET A 68 8.86 9.20 16.94
N SER A 69 8.11 9.15 18.04
CA SER A 69 8.16 10.16 19.11
C SER A 69 9.51 10.25 19.83
N THR A 70 10.33 9.21 19.73
CA THR A 70 11.67 9.12 20.34
C THR A 70 12.80 9.33 19.35
N MET A 71 12.52 9.51 18.06
CA MET A 71 13.51 9.69 17.01
C MET A 71 14.16 11.08 17.10
N THR A 72 15.47 11.10 16.97
CA THR A 72 16.22 12.32 16.67
C THR A 72 15.88 12.79 15.23
N LYS A 73 16.25 14.02 14.89
CA LYS A 73 16.09 14.54 13.53
C LYS A 73 16.74 13.62 12.49
N ALA A 74 17.96 13.16 12.74
CA ALA A 74 18.68 12.28 11.81
C ALA A 74 17.99 10.92 11.62
N GLU A 75 17.47 10.34 12.70
CA GLU A 75 16.70 9.08 12.64
C GLU A 75 15.37 9.27 11.91
N GLY A 76 14.67 10.40 12.12
CA GLY A 76 13.47 10.74 11.38
C GLY A 76 13.72 10.92 9.88
N GLU A 77 14.81 11.59 9.50
CA GLU A 77 15.24 11.71 8.10
C GLU A 77 15.57 10.34 7.49
N ALA A 78 16.27 9.48 8.22
CA ALA A 78 16.59 8.12 7.77
C ALA A 78 15.33 7.26 7.61
N PHE A 79 14.36 7.37 8.53
CA PHE A 79 13.08 6.67 8.45
C PHE A 79 12.26 7.15 7.25
N GLY A 80 12.17 8.47 7.03
CA GLY A 80 11.51 9.04 5.87
C GLY A 80 12.13 8.56 4.55
N LYS A 81 13.47 8.54 4.49
CA LYS A 81 14.20 8.02 3.33
C LYS A 81 13.92 6.53 3.10
N LEU A 82 14.01 5.71 4.15
CA LEU A 82 13.74 4.26 4.06
C LEU A 82 12.34 3.98 3.52
N GLY A 83 11.31 4.65 4.05
CA GLY A 83 9.93 4.48 3.58
C GLY A 83 9.75 4.88 2.11
N ASN A 84 10.33 6.02 1.70
CA ASN A 84 10.28 6.42 0.29
C ASN A 84 11.02 5.43 -0.62
N ASP A 85 12.21 4.96 -0.23
CA ASP A 85 12.98 3.99 -1.03
C ASP A 85 12.20 2.67 -1.20
N VAL A 86 11.56 2.17 -0.14
CA VAL A 86 10.74 0.95 -0.20
C VAL A 86 9.50 1.16 -1.08
N PHE A 87 8.81 2.29 -0.94
CA PHE A 87 7.59 2.54 -1.72
C PHE A 87 7.91 2.79 -3.21
N LEU A 88 9.01 3.46 -3.53
CA LEU A 88 9.49 3.58 -4.90
C LEU A 88 9.90 2.22 -5.49
N MET A 89 10.53 1.36 -4.69
CA MET A 89 10.85 -0.01 -5.11
C MET A 89 9.57 -0.78 -5.48
N ILE A 90 8.49 -0.67 -4.67
CA ILE A 90 7.20 -1.32 -4.95
C ILE A 90 6.57 -0.75 -6.23
N GLU A 91 6.55 0.57 -6.38
CA GLU A 91 6.01 1.26 -7.55
C GLU A 91 6.70 0.83 -8.86
N HIS A 92 8.03 0.70 -8.81
CA HIS A 92 8.84 0.27 -9.95
C HIS A 92 9.10 -1.23 -10.02
N PHE A 93 8.50 -2.03 -9.13
CA PHE A 93 8.69 -3.47 -9.15
C PHE A 93 8.22 -4.05 -10.50
N PRO A 94 9.00 -4.93 -11.16
CA PRO A 94 8.68 -5.37 -12.52
C PRO A 94 7.35 -6.09 -12.65
N ILE A 95 6.91 -6.78 -11.58
CA ILE A 95 5.66 -7.55 -11.54
C ILE A 95 4.54 -6.66 -11.00
N PRO A 96 3.30 -6.74 -11.55
CA PRO A 96 2.15 -6.00 -11.02
C PRO A 96 1.90 -6.29 -9.55
N VAL A 97 1.62 -5.21 -8.78
CA VAL A 97 1.32 -5.26 -7.35
C VAL A 97 -0.08 -4.69 -7.11
N ILE A 98 -0.95 -5.47 -6.51
CA ILE A 98 -2.32 -5.07 -6.13
C ILE A 98 -2.35 -4.83 -4.63
N ALA A 99 -2.80 -3.65 -4.19
CA ALA A 99 -3.15 -3.45 -2.79
C ALA A 99 -4.56 -3.99 -2.52
N ALA A 100 -4.67 -5.01 -1.67
CA ALA A 100 -5.92 -5.50 -1.10
C ALA A 100 -6.13 -4.82 0.26
N VAL A 101 -6.85 -3.71 0.25
CA VAL A 101 -7.01 -2.84 1.43
C VAL A 101 -8.16 -3.35 2.30
N ASN A 102 -7.84 -4.11 3.32
CA ASN A 102 -8.78 -4.85 4.18
C ASN A 102 -9.25 -4.07 5.43
N GLY A 103 -9.14 -2.74 5.45
CA GLY A 103 -9.53 -1.90 6.58
C GLY A 103 -8.85 -0.53 6.53
N PHE A 104 -8.33 -0.04 7.66
CA PHE A 104 -7.65 1.26 7.71
C PHE A 104 -6.42 1.32 6.81
N ALA A 105 -6.36 2.35 5.98
CA ALA A 105 -5.20 2.75 5.20
C ALA A 105 -4.97 4.25 5.42
N LEU A 106 -4.23 4.60 6.46
CA LEU A 106 -4.07 5.98 6.92
C LEU A 106 -2.61 6.43 6.82
N GLY A 107 -2.36 7.67 6.46
CA GLY A 107 -1.02 8.22 6.37
C GLY A 107 -0.08 7.33 5.55
N GLY A 108 1.02 6.88 6.14
CA GLY A 108 1.95 5.93 5.53
C GLY A 108 1.29 4.68 4.96
N GLY A 109 0.16 4.25 5.52
CA GLY A 109 -0.60 3.10 5.00
C GLY A 109 -1.33 3.42 3.70
N ASN A 110 -1.90 4.62 3.58
CA ASN A 110 -2.47 5.09 2.32
C ASN A 110 -1.36 5.33 1.28
N GLU A 111 -0.21 5.86 1.71
CA GLU A 111 0.97 6.05 0.85
C GLU A 111 1.51 4.72 0.31
N LEU A 112 1.54 3.67 1.16
CA LEU A 112 1.89 2.31 0.74
C LEU A 112 0.86 1.75 -0.26
N ALA A 113 -0.44 1.89 0.02
CA ALA A 113 -1.47 1.44 -0.91
C ALA A 113 -1.35 2.16 -2.27
N MET A 114 -1.03 3.46 -2.27
CA MET A 114 -0.82 4.25 -3.49
C MET A 114 0.49 3.92 -4.23
N SER A 115 1.46 3.28 -3.60
CA SER A 115 2.67 2.80 -4.27
C SER A 115 2.46 1.50 -5.04
N CYS A 116 1.35 0.79 -4.79
CA CYS A 116 0.92 -0.34 -5.61
C CYS A 116 0.29 0.14 -6.92
N ASP A 117 0.26 -0.72 -7.95
CA ASP A 117 -0.26 -0.36 -9.27
C ASP A 117 -1.73 0.06 -9.22
N PHE A 118 -2.54 -0.67 -8.46
CA PHE A 118 -3.92 -0.29 -8.19
C PHE A 118 -4.42 -0.89 -6.87
N ARG A 119 -5.56 -0.42 -6.41
CA ARG A 119 -6.13 -0.69 -5.08
C ARG A 119 -7.53 -1.25 -5.22
N ILE A 120 -7.78 -2.34 -4.52
CA ILE A 120 -9.12 -2.90 -4.30
C ILE A 120 -9.33 -2.92 -2.79
N CYS A 121 -10.47 -2.50 -2.31
CA CYS A 121 -10.70 -2.41 -0.89
C CYS A 121 -11.97 -3.13 -0.43
N SER A 122 -12.01 -3.41 0.87
CA SER A 122 -13.22 -3.85 1.54
C SER A 122 -14.17 -2.67 1.81
N ASP A 123 -15.45 -2.97 2.00
CA ASP A 123 -16.51 -1.99 2.28
C ASP A 123 -16.32 -1.25 3.61
N ASN A 124 -15.57 -1.84 4.56
CA ASN A 124 -15.19 -1.22 5.83
C ASN A 124 -13.89 -0.41 5.74
N ALA A 125 -13.24 -0.33 4.58
CA ALA A 125 -11.98 0.40 4.43
C ALA A 125 -12.15 1.90 4.65
N VAL A 126 -11.12 2.49 5.26
CA VAL A 126 -11.05 3.94 5.53
C VAL A 126 -9.68 4.45 5.10
N PHE A 127 -9.68 5.50 4.30
CA PHE A 127 -8.49 6.14 3.76
C PHE A 127 -8.31 7.54 4.30
N GLY A 128 -7.07 8.00 4.44
CA GLY A 128 -6.79 9.37 4.86
C GLY A 128 -5.30 9.72 4.86
N GLN A 129 -5.03 11.02 4.90
CA GLN A 129 -3.69 11.59 5.12
C GLN A 129 -3.75 12.52 6.33
N PRO A 130 -3.76 11.97 7.57
CA PRO A 130 -4.02 12.74 8.78
C PRO A 130 -2.80 13.51 9.33
N GLU A 131 -1.66 13.47 8.64
CA GLU A 131 -0.36 13.94 9.12
C GLU A 131 -0.38 15.40 9.57
N VAL A 132 -1.10 16.27 8.89
CA VAL A 132 -1.17 17.70 9.27
C VAL A 132 -1.87 17.91 10.62
N GLY A 133 -2.77 17.00 11.01
CA GLY A 133 -3.37 16.98 12.34
C GLY A 133 -2.37 16.66 13.46
N LEU A 134 -1.23 16.08 13.11
CA LEU A 134 -0.10 15.78 14.01
C LEU A 134 1.04 16.81 13.89
N GLY A 135 0.86 17.87 13.07
CA GLY A 135 1.88 18.89 12.84
C GLY A 135 3.02 18.47 11.91
N ILE A 136 2.84 17.40 11.14
CA ILE A 136 3.81 16.90 10.15
C ILE A 136 3.19 16.83 8.75
N THR A 137 3.99 16.56 7.73
CA THR A 137 3.54 16.36 6.36
C THR A 137 3.55 14.88 5.99
N PRO A 138 2.76 14.43 5.00
CA PRO A 138 2.92 13.09 4.42
C PRO A 138 4.38 12.84 4.01
N GLY A 139 5.00 11.80 4.60
CA GLY A 139 6.45 11.60 4.54
C GLY A 139 6.90 10.55 3.52
N PHE A 140 5.98 9.72 3.00
CA PHE A 140 6.30 8.58 2.13
C PHE A 140 5.72 8.75 0.71
N GLY A 141 5.60 10.00 0.24
CA GLY A 141 5.21 10.33 -1.13
C GLY A 141 3.72 10.61 -1.35
N GLY A 142 2.91 10.68 -0.29
CA GLY A 142 1.47 10.92 -0.38
C GLY A 142 1.10 12.25 -1.06
N THR A 143 1.90 13.31 -0.85
CA THR A 143 1.71 14.59 -1.53
C THR A 143 1.79 14.49 -3.06
N GLN A 144 2.51 13.50 -3.57
CA GLN A 144 2.72 13.29 -5.00
C GLN A 144 1.75 12.26 -5.57
N ARG A 145 1.64 11.08 -4.94
CA ARG A 145 0.80 9.99 -5.44
C ARG A 145 -0.69 10.33 -5.37
N LEU A 146 -1.14 10.88 -4.23
CA LEU A 146 -2.57 11.21 -4.07
C LEU A 146 -3.03 12.22 -5.13
N ALA A 147 -2.25 13.29 -5.37
CA ALA A 147 -2.61 14.31 -6.35
C ALA A 147 -2.68 13.77 -7.79
N ARG A 148 -1.85 12.77 -8.13
CA ARG A 148 -1.88 12.11 -9.44
C ARG A 148 -3.09 11.19 -9.59
N LEU A 149 -3.56 10.57 -8.51
CA LEU A 149 -4.68 9.64 -8.54
C LEU A 149 -6.04 10.34 -8.52
N VAL A 150 -6.24 11.31 -7.63
CA VAL A 150 -7.56 11.92 -7.39
C VAL A 150 -7.67 13.38 -7.88
N GLY A 151 -6.60 13.90 -8.47
CA GLY A 151 -6.50 15.30 -8.89
C GLY A 151 -6.12 16.24 -7.74
N MET A 152 -5.47 17.34 -8.09
CA MET A 152 -4.85 18.27 -7.15
C MET A 152 -5.84 18.87 -6.14
N GLY A 153 -7.06 19.22 -6.58
CA GLY A 153 -8.07 19.83 -5.71
C GLY A 153 -8.52 18.88 -4.59
N MET A 154 -8.87 17.65 -4.94
CA MET A 154 -9.29 16.64 -3.98
C MET A 154 -8.13 16.23 -3.05
N ALA A 155 -6.93 16.07 -3.59
CA ALA A 155 -5.75 15.76 -2.76
C ALA A 155 -5.48 16.86 -1.73
N LYS A 156 -5.54 18.14 -2.11
CA LYS A 156 -5.40 19.28 -1.19
C LYS A 156 -6.48 19.27 -0.11
N GLN A 157 -7.73 19.03 -0.50
CA GLN A 157 -8.84 18.94 0.45
C GLN A 157 -8.57 17.86 1.52
N LEU A 158 -8.21 16.65 1.11
CA LEU A 158 -7.96 15.53 2.02
C LEU A 158 -6.74 15.80 2.92
N VAL A 159 -5.62 16.24 2.35
CA VAL A 159 -4.39 16.49 3.11
C VAL A 159 -4.57 17.67 4.08
N TYR A 160 -5.13 18.81 3.62
CA TYR A 160 -5.23 20.01 4.47
C TYR A 160 -6.24 19.84 5.59
N SER A 161 -7.33 19.11 5.36
CA SER A 161 -8.37 18.88 6.36
C SER A 161 -8.08 17.69 7.29
N ALA A 162 -7.10 16.83 6.95
CA ALA A 162 -6.86 15.56 7.62
C ALA A 162 -8.12 14.65 7.70
N LEU A 163 -9.08 14.85 6.81
CA LEU A 163 -10.32 14.08 6.78
C LEU A 163 -10.06 12.65 6.31
N ASN A 164 -10.70 11.71 6.99
CA ASN A 164 -10.79 10.34 6.54
C ASN A 164 -12.02 10.16 5.65
N ILE A 165 -11.88 9.35 4.60
CA ILE A 165 -12.96 8.97 3.69
C ILE A 165 -13.20 7.46 3.74
N LYS A 166 -14.43 7.05 3.51
CA LYS A 166 -14.83 5.63 3.44
C LYS A 166 -14.63 5.07 2.03
N ALA A 167 -14.81 3.76 1.90
CA ALA A 167 -14.59 3.01 0.67
C ALA A 167 -15.41 3.53 -0.52
N ASP A 168 -16.67 3.90 -0.32
CA ASP A 168 -17.55 4.45 -1.35
C ASP A 168 -17.03 5.77 -1.92
N GLU A 169 -16.60 6.68 -1.05
CA GLU A 169 -16.02 7.95 -1.48
C GLU A 169 -14.64 7.74 -2.13
N ALA A 170 -13.81 6.83 -1.59
CA ALA A 170 -12.53 6.48 -2.20
C ALA A 170 -12.71 5.92 -3.63
N TYR A 171 -13.76 5.13 -3.85
CA TYR A 171 -14.13 4.65 -5.18
C TYR A 171 -14.64 5.80 -6.08
N ARG A 172 -15.52 6.65 -5.56
CA ARG A 172 -16.08 7.79 -6.31
C ARG A 172 -15.00 8.75 -6.83
N ILE A 173 -13.95 9.00 -6.04
CA ILE A 173 -12.86 9.92 -6.43
C ILE A 173 -11.73 9.24 -7.23
N GLY A 174 -11.81 7.93 -7.47
CA GLY A 174 -10.80 7.18 -8.21
C GLY A 174 -9.56 6.78 -7.40
N LEU A 175 -9.62 6.89 -6.07
CA LEU A 175 -8.53 6.41 -5.21
C LEU A 175 -8.45 4.88 -5.22
N VAL A 176 -9.58 4.18 -5.30
CA VAL A 176 -9.65 2.72 -5.42
C VAL A 176 -10.39 2.28 -6.66
N ASN A 177 -10.08 1.09 -7.17
CA ASN A 177 -10.59 0.55 -8.43
C ASN A 177 -11.85 -0.29 -8.27
N ALA A 178 -12.07 -0.85 -7.08
CA ALA A 178 -13.26 -1.63 -6.73
C ALA A 178 -13.44 -1.72 -5.22
N VAL A 179 -14.68 -1.96 -4.79
CA VAL A 179 -15.08 -2.19 -3.41
C VAL A 179 -15.84 -3.50 -3.33
N TYR A 180 -15.51 -4.35 -2.37
CA TYR A 180 -16.20 -5.62 -2.11
C TYR A 180 -16.55 -5.75 -0.63
N PRO A 181 -17.56 -6.56 -0.27
CA PRO A 181 -17.73 -6.97 1.12
C PRO A 181 -16.43 -7.53 1.68
N GLN A 182 -16.12 -7.24 2.94
CA GLN A 182 -14.83 -7.65 3.52
C GLN A 182 -14.58 -9.16 3.39
N ALA A 183 -15.59 -9.98 3.59
CA ALA A 183 -15.47 -11.43 3.47
C ALA A 183 -15.13 -11.91 2.05
N GLU A 184 -15.40 -11.09 1.03
CA GLU A 184 -15.20 -11.41 -0.39
C GLU A 184 -13.96 -10.74 -0.99
N LEU A 185 -13.31 -9.82 -0.25
CA LEU A 185 -12.20 -9.02 -0.76
C LEU A 185 -11.10 -9.88 -1.37
N MET A 186 -10.53 -10.80 -0.61
CA MET A 186 -9.39 -11.61 -1.06
C MET A 186 -9.74 -12.54 -2.20
N GLU A 187 -10.94 -13.14 -2.20
CA GLU A 187 -11.40 -13.97 -3.32
C GLU A 187 -11.43 -13.17 -4.63
N ASN A 188 -12.01 -11.96 -4.62
CA ASN A 188 -12.10 -11.12 -5.80
C ASN A 188 -10.73 -10.58 -6.25
N VAL A 189 -9.86 -10.22 -5.31
CA VAL A 189 -8.49 -9.78 -5.61
C VAL A 189 -7.69 -10.92 -6.24
N LEU A 190 -7.73 -12.11 -5.67
CA LEU A 190 -7.00 -13.29 -6.19
C LEU A 190 -7.53 -13.73 -7.56
N LYS A 191 -8.84 -13.62 -7.79
CA LYS A 191 -9.46 -13.86 -9.10
C LYS A 191 -8.92 -12.90 -10.17
N LEU A 192 -8.77 -11.61 -9.84
CA LEU A 192 -8.18 -10.62 -10.74
C LEU A 192 -6.67 -10.84 -10.93
N ALA A 193 -5.93 -11.08 -9.85
CA ALA A 193 -4.51 -11.42 -9.90
C ALA A 193 -4.24 -12.64 -10.78
N GLY A 194 -5.09 -13.68 -10.66
CA GLY A 194 -5.03 -14.87 -11.51
C GLY A 194 -5.32 -14.58 -12.99
N LYS A 195 -6.18 -13.60 -13.32
CA LYS A 195 -6.37 -13.15 -14.70
C LYS A 195 -5.13 -12.45 -15.24
N ILE A 196 -4.50 -11.59 -14.44
CA ILE A 196 -3.25 -10.90 -14.80
C ILE A 196 -2.15 -11.95 -15.04
N ALA A 197 -2.01 -12.90 -14.15
CA ALA A 197 -0.99 -13.93 -14.19
C ALA A 197 -1.08 -14.86 -15.42
N LYS A 198 -2.27 -14.97 -16.04
CA LYS A 198 -2.48 -15.74 -17.28
C LYS A 198 -2.02 -15.01 -18.54
N ASN A 199 -1.81 -13.70 -18.49
CA ASN A 199 -1.36 -12.92 -19.64
C ASN A 199 0.15 -13.11 -19.87
N ALA A 200 0.62 -12.70 -21.06
CA ALA A 200 2.04 -12.76 -21.42
C ALA A 200 2.88 -11.87 -20.48
N PRO A 201 3.79 -12.45 -19.66
CA PRO A 201 4.41 -11.72 -18.56
C PRO A 201 5.31 -10.57 -19.04
N ILE A 202 6.03 -10.75 -20.12
CA ILE A 202 6.89 -9.70 -20.69
C ILE A 202 6.04 -8.50 -21.15
N ALA A 203 4.89 -8.75 -21.78
CA ALA A 203 3.98 -7.69 -22.21
C ALA A 203 3.41 -6.91 -21.02
N VAL A 204 2.97 -7.61 -19.96
CA VAL A 204 2.46 -6.97 -18.75
C VAL A 204 3.53 -6.10 -18.08
N ARG A 205 4.76 -6.61 -17.92
CA ARG A 205 5.88 -5.86 -17.34
C ARG A 205 6.24 -4.63 -18.17
N ASN A 206 6.26 -4.77 -19.49
CA ASN A 206 6.54 -3.64 -20.38
C ASN A 206 5.45 -2.58 -20.35
N CYS A 207 4.17 -2.98 -20.25
CA CYS A 207 3.06 -2.05 -20.05
C CYS A 207 3.21 -1.28 -18.73
N LYS A 208 3.50 -1.98 -17.62
CA LYS A 208 3.75 -1.32 -16.32
C LYS A 208 4.88 -0.31 -16.43
N LYS A 209 6.02 -0.71 -17.00
CA LYS A 209 7.16 0.19 -17.20
C LYS A 209 6.77 1.42 -18.00
N ALA A 210 6.13 1.25 -19.16
CA ALA A 210 5.74 2.36 -20.02
C ALA A 210 4.68 3.30 -19.42
N MET A 211 3.91 2.83 -18.42
CA MET A 211 2.94 3.66 -17.70
C MET A 211 3.59 4.43 -16.54
N ASN A 212 4.71 3.93 -15.99
CA ASN A 212 5.42 4.55 -14.88
C ASN A 212 6.51 5.54 -15.33
N ASP A 213 7.04 5.38 -16.57
CA ASP A 213 8.01 6.28 -17.20
C ASP A 213 7.33 7.58 -17.72
#